data_debfe1b7c68fb539efde9801d4694767
#
_entry.id   debfe1b7c68fb539efde9801d4694767
#
_cell.length_a   1.000
_cell.length_b   1.000
_cell.length_c   1.000
_cell.angle_alpha   90.00
_cell.angle_beta   90.00
_cell.angle_gamma   90.00
#
_symmetry.space_group_name_H-M   'P 1'
#
loop_
_entity.id
_entity.type
_entity.pdbx_description
1 polymer ?
#
loop_
_entity_poly.entity_id
_entity_poly.type
_entity_poly.pdbx_seq_one_letter_code
_entity_poly.pdbx_strand_id
1 'polypeptide(L)'
;MPIIEKAVNKYDTEQVQRGRAVGELNHPEGPTVNLDKVSHKINKLEFQGNDIVGEASILKTPMGEVVKGLLDGDVTFGVSTRGMGSLSQRNNAMVVNDDYILNAVDIVQDPSAPGAFVNGIMEGVEWVWNNGVVKPQTIEIMETEIKKAGRTDLYETQVRAFKNFLSILKSK
;
A
#
# COMPACT_ATOMS: atom_id res chain seq x y z
N MET A 1 -23.11 3.41 6.04
CA MET A 1 -22.30 4.25 5.15
C MET A 1 -22.12 5.69 5.63
N PRO A 2 -23.13 6.50 5.99
CA PRO A 2 -22.88 7.91 6.28
C PRO A 2 -21.90 8.19 7.44
N ILE A 3 -21.86 7.33 8.47
CA ILE A 3 -20.97 7.49 9.62
C ILE A 3 -19.50 7.24 9.20
N ILE A 4 -19.26 6.14 8.50
CA ILE A 4 -17.91 5.78 8.02
C ILE A 4 -17.43 6.80 6.99
N GLU A 5 -18.28 7.22 6.06
CA GLU A 5 -17.96 8.23 5.07
C GLU A 5 -17.52 9.56 5.73
N LYS A 6 -18.27 10.03 6.73
CA LYS A 6 -17.90 11.21 7.52
C LYS A 6 -16.54 11.04 8.22
N ALA A 7 -16.31 9.88 8.83
CA ALA A 7 -15.06 9.60 9.54
C ALA A 7 -13.85 9.58 8.58
N VAL A 8 -14.00 8.94 7.41
CA VAL A 8 -12.95 8.87 6.38
C VAL A 8 -12.67 10.24 5.78
N ASN A 9 -13.70 11.03 5.43
CA ASN A 9 -13.53 12.38 4.91
C ASN A 9 -12.81 13.29 5.92
N LYS A 10 -13.15 13.15 7.21
CA LYS A 10 -12.46 13.88 8.28
C LYS A 10 -11.00 13.45 8.39
N TYR A 11 -10.73 12.13 8.38
CA TYR A 11 -9.37 11.59 8.42
C TYR A 11 -8.54 12.04 7.21
N ASP A 12 -9.13 12.01 6.02
CA ASP A 12 -8.48 12.50 4.81
C ASP A 12 -8.06 13.97 4.98
N THR A 13 -8.99 14.84 5.35
CA THR A 13 -8.73 16.28 5.48
C THR A 13 -7.72 16.62 6.60
N GLU A 14 -7.84 15.95 7.75
CA GLU A 14 -7.05 16.30 8.95
C GLU A 14 -5.71 15.57 9.02
N GLN A 15 -5.58 14.40 8.38
CA GLN A 15 -4.39 13.56 8.47
C GLN A 15 -3.72 13.35 7.11
N VAL A 16 -4.44 12.85 6.09
CA VAL A 16 -3.84 12.51 4.78
C VAL A 16 -3.34 13.77 4.08
N GLN A 17 -4.20 14.75 3.88
CA GLN A 17 -3.84 16.02 3.19
C GLN A 17 -2.78 16.83 3.91
N ARG A 18 -2.63 16.60 5.21
CA ARG A 18 -1.57 17.25 6.03
C ARG A 18 -0.30 16.40 6.14
N GLY A 19 -0.22 15.26 5.47
CA GLY A 19 0.93 14.36 5.52
C GLY A 19 1.17 13.70 6.87
N ARG A 20 0.12 13.56 7.70
CA ARG A 20 0.18 13.01 9.06
C ARG A 20 -0.44 11.64 9.21
N ALA A 21 -1.07 11.11 8.16
CA ALA A 21 -1.74 9.81 8.14
C ALA A 21 -0.72 8.67 8.12
N VAL A 22 -0.19 8.32 9.27
CA VAL A 22 0.76 7.20 9.43
C VAL A 22 0.09 6.03 10.11
N GLY A 23 0.55 4.80 9.78
CA GLY A 23 0.04 3.56 10.33
C GLY A 23 1.16 2.65 10.82
N GLU A 24 0.81 1.71 11.68
CA GLU A 24 1.74 0.78 12.32
C GLU A 24 1.71 -0.59 11.64
N LEU A 25 2.76 -1.37 11.88
CA LEU A 25 2.77 -2.80 11.63
C LEU A 25 2.15 -3.51 12.84
N ASN A 26 1.05 -4.22 12.61
CA ASN A 26 0.11 -4.76 13.60
C ASN A 26 -0.69 -3.68 14.35
N HIS A 27 -1.85 -4.10 14.89
CA HIS A 27 -2.64 -3.23 15.76
C HIS A 27 -1.99 -3.13 17.14
N PRO A 28 -1.71 -1.92 17.65
CA PRO A 28 -1.39 -1.72 19.06
C PRO A 28 -2.65 -1.87 19.94
N GLU A 29 -2.46 -2.01 21.23
CA GLU A 29 -3.56 -2.09 22.19
C GLU A 29 -4.34 -0.77 22.36
N GLY A 30 -3.74 0.36 21.99
CA GLY A 30 -4.31 1.70 22.19
C GLY A 30 -4.70 2.41 20.89
N PRO A 31 -5.51 3.48 20.98
CA PRO A 31 -5.96 4.24 19.84
C PRO A 31 -4.90 5.16 19.24
N THR A 32 -3.85 5.47 20.00
CA THR A 32 -2.79 6.42 19.61
C THR A 32 -1.75 5.71 18.76
N VAL A 33 -1.24 6.39 17.74
CA VAL A 33 -0.13 5.89 16.91
C VAL A 33 1.19 6.04 17.67
N ASN A 34 1.97 4.94 17.77
CA ASN A 34 3.32 4.95 18.30
C ASN A 34 4.30 5.22 17.15
N LEU A 35 4.92 6.39 17.16
CA LEU A 35 5.79 6.80 16.05
C LEU A 35 7.02 5.92 15.86
N ASP A 36 7.47 5.22 16.89
CA ASP A 36 8.56 4.23 16.83
C ASP A 36 8.15 2.92 16.12
N LYS A 37 6.84 2.66 15.96
CA LYS A 37 6.28 1.48 15.30
C LYS A 37 5.68 1.78 13.92
N VAL A 38 5.77 3.01 13.46
CA VAL A 38 5.26 3.41 12.16
C VAL A 38 5.98 2.69 11.04
N SER A 39 5.20 2.10 10.14
CA SER A 39 5.71 1.36 8.97
C SER A 39 5.40 2.05 7.65
N HIS A 40 4.30 2.81 7.57
CA HIS A 40 3.82 3.40 6.32
C HIS A 40 3.08 4.71 6.54
N LYS A 41 2.86 5.42 5.44
CA LYS A 41 2.08 6.66 5.38
C LYS A 41 1.02 6.53 4.30
N ILE A 42 -0.22 6.83 4.63
CA ILE A 42 -1.32 6.92 3.67
C ILE A 42 -1.15 8.22 2.86
N ASN A 43 -1.12 8.09 1.54
CA ASN A 43 -0.98 9.23 0.62
C ASN A 43 -2.32 9.65 0.03
N LYS A 44 -3.26 8.69 -0.12
CA LYS A 44 -4.54 8.91 -0.78
C LYS A 44 -5.59 7.95 -0.26
N LEU A 45 -6.85 8.42 -0.18
CA LEU A 45 -8.03 7.60 0.05
C LEU A 45 -9.12 8.02 -0.94
N GLU A 46 -9.79 7.05 -1.55
CA GLU A 46 -10.89 7.28 -2.48
C GLU A 46 -12.05 6.31 -2.23
N PHE A 47 -13.28 6.80 -2.35
CA PHE A 47 -14.47 5.95 -2.35
C PHE A 47 -14.68 5.36 -3.75
N GLN A 48 -14.79 4.04 -3.83
CA GLN A 48 -15.14 3.30 -5.04
C GLN A 48 -16.41 2.47 -4.76
N GLY A 49 -17.56 3.08 -4.99
CA GLY A 49 -18.83 2.47 -4.59
C GLY A 49 -18.95 2.34 -3.08
N ASN A 50 -18.99 1.11 -2.58
CA ASN A 50 -19.05 0.80 -1.14
C ASN A 50 -17.67 0.57 -0.51
N ASP A 51 -16.63 0.52 -1.32
CA ASP A 51 -15.27 0.27 -0.87
C ASP A 51 -14.48 1.56 -0.73
N ILE A 52 -13.46 1.53 0.10
CA ILE A 52 -12.49 2.62 0.27
C ILE A 52 -11.14 2.08 -0.18
N VAL A 53 -10.63 2.65 -1.26
CA VAL A 53 -9.32 2.28 -1.80
C VAL A 53 -8.30 3.33 -1.39
N GLY A 54 -7.13 2.89 -0.95
CA GLY A 54 -6.05 3.77 -0.52
C GLY A 54 -4.72 3.45 -1.18
N GLU A 55 -3.87 4.47 -1.25
CA GLU A 55 -2.47 4.35 -1.59
C GLU A 55 -1.61 4.72 -0.40
N ALA A 56 -0.57 3.94 -0.14
CA ALA A 56 0.36 4.18 0.95
C ALA A 56 1.80 4.01 0.50
N SER A 57 2.70 4.79 1.08
CA SER A 57 4.15 4.62 0.93
C SER A 57 4.72 3.92 2.15
N ILE A 58 5.53 2.90 1.92
CA ILE A 58 6.33 2.28 2.99
C ILE A 58 7.46 3.23 3.36
N LEU A 59 7.58 3.51 4.64
CA LEU A 59 8.58 4.44 5.15
C LEU A 59 9.90 3.72 5.46
N LYS A 60 11.01 4.45 5.40
CA LYS A 60 12.35 3.96 5.81
C LYS A 60 12.49 3.97 7.34
N THR A 61 11.58 3.29 8.03
CA THR A 61 11.59 3.06 9.47
C THR A 61 11.89 1.59 9.74
N PRO A 62 12.29 1.18 10.95
CA PRO A 62 12.53 -0.24 11.25
C PRO A 62 11.33 -1.13 10.89
N MET A 63 10.11 -0.70 11.18
CA MET A 63 8.90 -1.45 10.83
C MET A 63 8.57 -1.39 9.34
N GLY A 64 8.88 -0.30 8.66
CA GLY A 64 8.76 -0.21 7.21
C GLY A 64 9.73 -1.15 6.48
N GLU A 65 10.96 -1.29 6.95
CA GLU A 65 11.90 -2.28 6.38
C GLU A 65 11.40 -3.72 6.59
N VAL A 66 10.74 -4.02 7.71
CA VAL A 66 10.07 -5.33 7.90
C VAL A 66 8.97 -5.54 6.87
N VAL A 67 8.09 -4.54 6.66
CA VAL A 67 7.02 -4.62 5.65
C VAL A 67 7.60 -4.80 4.25
N LYS A 68 8.67 -4.08 3.92
CA LYS A 68 9.35 -4.23 2.63
C LYS A 68 9.88 -5.65 2.47
N GLY A 69 10.55 -6.21 3.48
CA GLY A 69 11.04 -7.59 3.44
C GLY A 69 9.93 -8.63 3.29
N LEU A 70 8.74 -8.38 3.85
CA LEU A 70 7.57 -9.23 3.65
C LEU A 70 7.06 -9.16 2.21
N LEU A 71 7.00 -7.97 1.62
CA LEU A 71 6.61 -7.78 0.21
C LEU A 71 7.62 -8.44 -0.73
N ASP A 72 8.92 -8.26 -0.49
CA ASP A 72 10.00 -8.88 -1.27
C ASP A 72 9.95 -10.42 -1.20
N GLY A 73 9.39 -10.97 -0.11
CA GLY A 73 9.17 -12.40 0.12
C GLY A 73 7.80 -12.91 -0.35
N ASP A 74 7.04 -12.13 -1.13
CA ASP A 74 5.69 -12.47 -1.61
C ASP A 74 4.69 -12.81 -0.48
N VAL A 75 4.87 -12.23 0.72
CA VAL A 75 3.94 -12.41 1.83
C VAL A 75 2.71 -11.53 1.62
N THR A 76 1.54 -12.15 1.63
CA THR A 76 0.25 -11.44 1.56
C THR A 76 -0.15 -10.97 2.96
N PHE A 77 -0.48 -9.71 3.09
CA PHE A 77 -1.04 -9.11 4.30
C PHE A 77 -2.11 -8.07 3.93
N GLY A 78 -2.86 -7.63 4.90
CA GLY A 78 -3.94 -6.69 4.68
C GLY A 78 -3.80 -5.41 5.49
N VAL A 79 -4.83 -4.59 5.41
CA VAL A 79 -4.97 -3.37 6.20
C VAL A 79 -6.25 -3.42 7.03
N SER A 80 -6.20 -2.83 8.20
CA SER A 80 -7.37 -2.72 9.08
C SER A 80 -7.43 -1.33 9.70
N THR A 81 -8.65 -0.80 9.78
CA THR A 81 -8.89 0.50 10.39
C THR A 81 -8.82 0.42 11.90
N ARG A 82 -8.21 1.43 12.52
CA ARG A 82 -8.22 1.64 13.95
C ARG A 82 -8.93 2.93 14.26
N GLY A 83 -9.94 2.85 15.11
CA GLY A 83 -10.75 4.01 15.47
C GLY A 83 -11.27 3.93 16.89
N MET A 84 -11.87 5.03 17.33
CA MET A 84 -12.56 5.16 18.61
C MET A 84 -13.99 5.57 18.35
N GLY A 85 -14.90 5.07 19.16
CA GLY A 85 -16.32 5.44 19.11
C GLY A 85 -17.13 4.53 19.99
N SER A 86 -18.35 4.92 20.27
CA SER A 86 -19.31 4.09 20.99
C SER A 86 -19.99 3.11 20.02
N LEU A 87 -20.41 1.98 20.57
CA LEU A 87 -21.15 0.96 19.84
C LEU A 87 -22.57 0.88 20.37
N SER A 88 -23.53 0.66 19.47
CA SER A 88 -24.90 0.33 19.84
C SER A 88 -25.33 -0.97 19.17
N GLN A 89 -26.13 -1.76 19.88
CA GLN A 89 -26.69 -2.98 19.33
C GLN A 89 -27.96 -2.65 18.53
N ARG A 90 -27.96 -2.99 17.23
CA ARG A 90 -29.14 -2.88 16.36
C ARG A 90 -29.30 -4.18 15.57
N ASN A 91 -30.50 -4.76 15.58
CA ASN A 91 -30.82 -5.97 14.82
C ASN A 91 -29.78 -7.10 14.99
N ASN A 92 -29.37 -7.37 16.24
CA ASN A 92 -28.37 -8.39 16.57
C ASN A 92 -26.95 -8.12 16.03
N ALA A 93 -26.66 -6.93 15.50
CA ALA A 93 -25.34 -6.49 15.08
C ALA A 93 -24.85 -5.30 15.92
N MET A 94 -23.54 -5.24 16.17
CA MET A 94 -22.91 -4.06 16.77
C MET A 94 -22.66 -3.02 15.69
N VAL A 95 -23.16 -1.82 15.90
CA VAL A 95 -23.07 -0.70 14.95
C VAL A 95 -22.33 0.45 15.61
N VAL A 96 -21.37 1.06 14.90
CA VAL A 96 -20.69 2.28 15.35
C VAL A 96 -21.64 3.47 15.32
N ASN A 97 -21.55 4.33 16.34
CA ASN A 97 -22.34 5.55 16.43
C ASN A 97 -21.64 6.75 15.78
N ASP A 98 -22.30 7.90 15.77
CA ASP A 98 -21.86 9.13 15.10
C ASP A 98 -20.59 9.76 15.72
N ASP A 99 -20.17 9.30 16.89
CA ASP A 99 -18.96 9.69 17.59
C ASP A 99 -17.71 8.93 17.10
N TYR A 100 -17.85 8.07 16.08
CA TYR A 100 -16.73 7.31 15.53
C TYR A 100 -15.68 8.23 14.90
N ILE A 101 -14.43 8.03 15.33
CA ILE A 101 -13.26 8.73 14.83
C ILE A 101 -12.29 7.68 14.28
N LEU A 102 -11.92 7.80 13.01
CA LEU A 102 -10.85 7.01 12.40
C LEU A 102 -9.50 7.60 12.81
N ASN A 103 -8.65 6.81 13.46
CA ASN A 103 -7.35 7.24 13.97
C ASN A 103 -6.19 6.82 13.08
N ALA A 104 -6.23 5.60 12.56
CA ALA A 104 -5.20 5.06 11.70
C ALA A 104 -5.74 3.94 10.80
N VAL A 105 -4.97 3.61 9.80
CA VAL A 105 -5.08 2.37 9.03
C VAL A 105 -3.76 1.63 9.21
N ASP A 106 -3.80 0.44 9.79
CA ASP A 106 -2.61 -0.34 10.15
C ASP A 106 -2.44 -1.55 9.22
N ILE A 107 -1.20 -1.98 9.01
CA ILE A 107 -0.88 -3.23 8.30
C ILE A 107 -1.05 -4.39 9.27
N VAL A 108 -1.84 -5.39 8.88
CA VAL A 108 -2.15 -6.57 9.69
C VAL A 108 -2.06 -7.85 8.86
N GLN A 109 -1.82 -8.99 9.52
CA GLN A 109 -1.83 -10.28 8.84
C GLN A 109 -3.24 -10.63 8.36
N ASP A 110 -4.23 -10.52 9.24
CA ASP A 110 -5.62 -10.90 8.99
C ASP A 110 -6.54 -9.67 9.13
N PRO A 111 -6.94 -9.03 8.03
CA PRO A 111 -7.81 -7.88 8.07
C PRO A 111 -9.25 -8.25 8.46
N SER A 112 -9.89 -7.42 9.28
CA SER A 112 -11.29 -7.63 9.70
C SER A 112 -12.28 -7.48 8.54
N ALA A 113 -11.94 -6.69 7.52
CA ALA A 113 -12.78 -6.51 6.34
C ALA A 113 -12.37 -7.53 5.25
N PRO A 114 -13.33 -8.32 4.72
CA PRO A 114 -13.06 -9.23 3.62
C PRO A 114 -12.50 -8.46 2.40
N GLY A 115 -11.39 -8.94 1.86
CA GLY A 115 -10.77 -8.32 0.67
C GLY A 115 -9.88 -7.10 0.94
N ALA A 116 -9.66 -6.69 2.19
CA ALA A 116 -8.76 -5.58 2.54
C ALA A 116 -7.27 -5.98 2.51
N PHE A 117 -6.85 -6.65 1.43
CA PHE A 117 -5.48 -7.07 1.22
C PHE A 117 -4.69 -6.05 0.42
N VAL A 118 -3.39 -5.98 0.69
CA VAL A 118 -2.48 -5.04 0.04
C VAL A 118 -1.94 -5.66 -1.25
N ASN A 119 -2.00 -4.87 -2.33
CA ASN A 119 -1.26 -5.15 -3.54
C ASN A 119 0.01 -4.31 -3.52
N GLY A 120 1.17 -4.96 -3.35
CA GLY A 120 2.45 -4.27 -3.35
C GLY A 120 2.76 -3.70 -4.73
N ILE A 121 3.03 -2.40 -4.79
CA ILE A 121 3.57 -1.72 -5.97
C ILE A 121 4.99 -1.31 -5.60
N MET A 122 5.99 -1.96 -6.21
CA MET A 122 7.39 -1.58 -6.01
C MET A 122 7.73 -0.38 -6.88
N GLU A 123 8.36 0.65 -6.30
CA GLU A 123 8.97 1.73 -7.09
C GLU A 123 10.03 1.14 -8.02
N GLY A 124 9.92 1.44 -9.31
CA GLY A 124 10.83 0.90 -10.34
C GLY A 124 10.38 -0.43 -10.96
N VAL A 125 9.22 -0.94 -10.60
CA VAL A 125 8.58 -2.09 -11.24
C VAL A 125 7.58 -1.59 -12.28
N GLU A 126 7.82 -1.90 -13.53
CA GLU A 126 6.86 -1.67 -14.59
C GLU A 126 5.98 -2.93 -14.76
N TRP A 127 4.67 -2.76 -14.63
CA TRP A 127 3.72 -3.85 -14.78
C TRP A 127 3.42 -4.07 -16.26
N VAL A 128 3.81 -5.23 -16.78
CA VAL A 128 3.54 -5.60 -18.17
C VAL A 128 2.38 -6.57 -18.23
N TRP A 129 1.35 -6.20 -19.00
CA TRP A 129 0.22 -7.06 -19.32
C TRP A 129 0.67 -8.15 -20.30
N ASN A 130 0.72 -9.39 -19.86
CA ASN A 130 1.06 -10.52 -20.71
C ASN A 130 -0.01 -11.61 -20.60
N ASN A 131 -0.78 -11.81 -21.69
CA ASN A 131 -1.83 -12.82 -21.81
C ASN A 131 -2.84 -12.88 -20.66
N GLY A 132 -3.34 -11.70 -20.21
CA GLY A 132 -4.34 -11.65 -19.14
C GLY A 132 -3.78 -11.72 -17.72
N VAL A 133 -2.47 -11.80 -17.56
CA VAL A 133 -1.78 -11.78 -16.27
C VAL A 133 -0.86 -10.58 -16.19
N VAL A 134 -0.99 -9.78 -15.14
CA VAL A 134 -0.07 -8.66 -14.86
C VAL A 134 1.19 -9.23 -14.22
N LYS A 135 2.34 -9.07 -14.89
CA LYS A 135 3.64 -9.50 -14.36
C LYS A 135 4.52 -8.28 -14.09
N PRO A 136 5.17 -8.20 -12.93
CA PRO A 136 6.15 -7.16 -12.66
C PRO A 136 7.38 -7.36 -13.55
N GLN A 137 7.78 -6.32 -14.27
CA GLN A 137 9.04 -6.29 -15.00
C GLN A 137 9.91 -5.23 -14.34
N THR A 138 10.88 -5.66 -13.56
CA THR A 138 11.73 -4.78 -12.80
C THR A 138 12.82 -4.16 -13.66
N ILE A 139 13.09 -2.88 -13.46
CA ILE A 139 14.31 -2.20 -13.94
C ILE A 139 15.55 -2.98 -13.46
N GLU A 140 15.49 -3.63 -12.30
CA GLU A 140 16.51 -4.53 -11.77
C GLU A 140 16.84 -5.71 -12.68
N ILE A 141 15.87 -6.26 -13.45
CA ILE A 141 16.16 -7.32 -14.42
C ILE A 141 17.06 -6.76 -15.52
N MET A 142 16.76 -5.58 -16.03
CA MET A 142 17.57 -4.90 -17.04
C MET A 142 18.95 -4.50 -16.48
N GLU A 143 19.02 -3.98 -15.27
CA GLU A 143 20.28 -3.69 -14.59
C GLU A 143 21.11 -4.96 -14.34
N THR A 144 20.47 -6.07 -13.99
CA THR A 144 21.15 -7.34 -13.76
C THR A 144 21.68 -7.92 -15.06
N GLU A 145 20.94 -7.81 -16.16
CA GLU A 145 21.43 -8.21 -17.50
C GLU A 145 22.61 -7.36 -17.94
N ILE A 146 22.55 -6.04 -17.72
CA ILE A 146 23.65 -5.11 -18.03
C ILE A 146 24.88 -5.41 -17.16
N LYS A 147 24.69 -5.66 -15.87
CA LYS A 147 25.79 -5.99 -14.93
C LYS A 147 26.44 -7.35 -15.21
N LYS A 148 25.69 -8.32 -15.75
CA LYS A 148 26.20 -9.65 -16.14
C LYS A 148 26.82 -9.69 -17.52
N ALA A 149 26.60 -8.69 -18.37
CA ALA A 149 27.17 -8.61 -19.69
C ALA A 149 28.72 -8.48 -19.61
N GLY A 150 29.41 -9.32 -20.33
CA GLY A 150 30.87 -9.23 -20.45
C GLY A 150 31.30 -7.91 -21.11
N ARG A 151 32.54 -7.49 -20.88
CA ARG A 151 33.09 -6.20 -21.34
C ARG A 151 32.97 -5.98 -22.85
N THR A 152 32.93 -7.06 -23.64
CA THR A 152 32.76 -7.06 -25.10
C THR A 152 31.33 -6.84 -25.55
N ASP A 153 30.35 -7.29 -24.75
CA ASP A 153 28.91 -7.27 -25.12
C ASP A 153 28.12 -6.19 -24.39
N LEU A 154 28.82 -5.42 -23.53
CA LEU A 154 28.18 -4.42 -22.66
C LEU A 154 27.42 -3.36 -23.46
N TYR A 155 28.02 -2.85 -24.53
CA TYR A 155 27.41 -1.81 -25.38
C TYR A 155 26.15 -2.33 -26.09
N GLU A 156 26.21 -3.53 -26.67
CA GLU A 156 25.07 -4.14 -27.35
C GLU A 156 23.93 -4.45 -26.38
N THR A 157 24.27 -4.94 -25.18
CA THR A 157 23.29 -5.23 -24.12
C THR A 157 22.63 -3.96 -23.62
N GLN A 158 23.36 -2.87 -23.43
CA GLN A 158 22.81 -1.56 -23.05
C GLN A 158 21.87 -1.01 -24.14
N VAL A 159 22.26 -1.07 -25.42
CA VAL A 159 21.44 -0.63 -26.53
C VAL A 159 20.17 -1.45 -26.65
N ARG A 160 20.26 -2.77 -26.46
CA ARG A 160 19.08 -3.67 -26.48
C ARG A 160 18.13 -3.38 -25.31
N ALA A 161 18.66 -3.25 -24.10
CA ALA A 161 17.86 -2.89 -22.92
C ALA A 161 17.15 -1.53 -23.10
N PHE A 162 17.87 -0.53 -23.61
CA PHE A 162 17.30 0.79 -23.90
C PHE A 162 16.23 0.76 -24.99
N LYS A 163 16.43 -0.01 -26.07
CA LYS A 163 15.42 -0.18 -27.12
C LYS A 163 14.16 -0.88 -26.58
N ASN A 164 14.32 -1.89 -25.75
CA ASN A 164 13.20 -2.55 -25.09
C ASN A 164 12.43 -1.58 -24.20
N PHE A 165 13.12 -0.78 -23.38
CA PHE A 165 12.53 0.26 -22.57
C PHE A 165 11.73 1.28 -23.42
N LEU A 166 12.31 1.78 -24.51
CA LEU A 166 11.60 2.71 -25.41
C LEU A 166 10.40 2.08 -26.13
N SER A 167 10.45 0.77 -26.43
CA SER A 167 9.31 0.08 -27.06
C SER A 167 8.12 -0.03 -26.10
N ILE A 168 8.40 -0.24 -24.81
CA ILE A 168 7.40 -0.28 -23.76
C ILE A 168 6.74 1.10 -23.58
N LEU A 169 7.53 2.18 -23.60
CA LEU A 169 7.00 3.55 -23.50
C LEU A 169 6.16 3.97 -24.71
N LYS A 170 6.39 3.41 -25.89
CA LYS A 170 5.64 3.72 -27.12
C LYS A 170 4.35 2.91 -27.28
N SER A 171 4.15 1.88 -26.49
CA SER A 171 2.96 1.02 -26.51
C SER A 171 1.80 1.55 -25.62
N LYS A 172 1.93 2.77 -25.13
CA LYS A 172 0.87 3.54 -24.43
C LYS A 172 0.22 4.52 -25.44
#